data_74e29c44d31406f6299a02b79ebcc2d6
#
_entry.id   74e29c44d31406f6299a02b79ebcc2d6
#
_cell.length_a   1.000
_cell.length_b   1.000
_cell.length_c   1.000
_cell.angle_alpha   90.00
_cell.angle_beta   90.00
_cell.angle_gamma   90.00
#
_symmetry.space_group_name_H-M   'P 1'
#
loop_
_entity.id
_entity.type
_entity.pdbx_description
1 polymer ?
#
loop_
_entity_poly.entity_id
_entity_poly.type
_entity_poly.pdbx_seq_one_letter_code
_entity_poly.pdbx_strand_id
1 'polypeptide(L)'
;VTKSIIFFDIDGTLLSETTHIVPESTKLALKKAKDNGHLLFINTGRASSNIDNYIKDFEFDGYVCGCGTYIEFKNKELFSKTLDNAFSKELVKNIRECKLDGIIESKTATYYDDFIYGPEVKEIKEHHVLKEGQVIKTFDDDDIDCDKFVVWYNDESDFDKFHNIYKNDFDFIHRDVNFMK
;
A
#
# COMPACT_ATOMS: atom_id res chain seq x y z
N VAL A 1 9.80 31.02 14.21
CA VAL A 1 9.33 29.62 14.39
C VAL A 1 10.35 28.71 13.71
N THR A 2 10.84 27.71 14.42
CA THR A 2 11.76 26.71 13.81
C THR A 2 10.97 25.91 12.79
N LYS A 3 11.47 25.83 11.55
CA LYS A 3 10.88 25.00 10.49
C LYS A 3 11.17 23.52 10.78
N SER A 4 10.18 22.68 10.58
CA SER A 4 10.27 21.23 10.82
C SER A 4 9.72 20.47 9.63
N ILE A 5 10.13 19.22 9.49
CA ILE A 5 9.48 18.24 8.62
C ILE A 5 8.56 17.43 9.53
N ILE A 6 7.29 17.31 9.16
CA ILE A 6 6.28 16.57 9.91
C ILE A 6 5.78 15.43 9.05
N PHE A 7 5.88 14.20 9.55
CA PHE A 7 5.41 13.00 8.89
C PHE A 7 4.08 12.56 9.49
N PHE A 8 3.12 12.25 8.63
CA PHE A 8 1.79 11.79 9.01
C PHE A 8 1.53 10.41 8.41
N ASP A 9 1.09 9.48 9.22
CA ASP A 9 0.43 8.28 8.71
C ASP A 9 -1.00 8.61 8.26
N ILE A 10 -1.57 7.76 7.41
CA ILE A 10 -2.93 7.94 6.88
C ILE A 10 -3.93 7.27 7.81
N ASP A 11 -3.82 5.96 7.96
CA ASP A 11 -4.84 5.12 8.61
C ASP A 11 -4.78 5.25 10.13
N GLY A 12 -5.87 5.70 10.75
CA GLY A 12 -5.92 5.98 12.18
C GLY A 12 -5.19 7.25 12.62
N THR A 13 -4.61 8.03 11.69
CA THR A 13 -3.91 9.30 12.00
C THR A 13 -4.57 10.47 11.27
N LEU A 14 -4.48 10.54 9.95
CA LEU A 14 -5.19 11.55 9.16
C LEU A 14 -6.66 11.15 8.95
N LEU A 15 -6.89 9.87 8.67
CA LEU A 15 -8.23 9.30 8.58
C LEU A 15 -8.68 8.78 9.95
N SER A 16 -9.88 9.16 10.34
CA SER A 16 -10.55 8.59 11.51
C SER A 16 -10.84 7.10 11.28
N GLU A 17 -10.51 6.25 12.24
CA GLU A 17 -10.80 4.81 12.18
C GLU A 17 -12.31 4.49 12.14
N THR A 18 -13.15 5.40 12.66
CA THR A 18 -14.61 5.20 12.74
C THR A 18 -15.36 5.78 11.55
N THR A 19 -14.93 6.92 11.02
CA THR A 19 -15.67 7.62 9.95
C THR A 19 -14.98 7.54 8.60
N HIS A 20 -13.72 7.11 8.56
CA HIS A 20 -12.87 7.05 7.36
C HIS A 20 -12.79 8.36 6.57
N ILE A 21 -12.95 9.49 7.27
CA ILE A 21 -12.79 10.83 6.70
C ILE A 21 -11.73 11.62 7.47
N VAL A 22 -11.13 12.60 6.81
CA VAL A 22 -10.22 13.56 7.46
C VAL A 22 -11.07 14.62 8.18
N PRO A 23 -10.99 14.72 9.53
CA PRO A 23 -11.75 15.72 10.29
C PRO A 23 -11.40 17.15 9.89
N GLU A 24 -12.35 18.07 10.00
CA GLU A 24 -12.11 19.50 9.71
C GLU A 24 -11.02 20.11 10.59
N SER A 25 -10.92 19.66 11.84
CA SER A 25 -9.83 20.08 12.76
C SER A 25 -8.45 19.70 12.23
N THR A 26 -8.32 18.50 11.62
CA THR A 26 -7.08 18.03 10.99
C THR A 26 -6.74 18.86 9.76
N LYS A 27 -7.71 19.15 8.90
CA LYS A 27 -7.52 20.02 7.73
C LYS A 27 -7.01 21.41 8.13
N LEU A 28 -7.62 21.99 9.16
CA LEU A 28 -7.20 23.29 9.70
C LEU A 28 -5.78 23.24 10.29
N ALA A 29 -5.43 22.15 10.98
CA ALA A 29 -4.10 21.97 11.55
C ALA A 29 -3.01 21.84 10.47
N LEU A 30 -3.27 21.04 9.41
CA LEU A 30 -2.38 20.90 8.25
C LEU A 30 -2.14 22.26 7.58
N LYS A 31 -3.22 23.02 7.34
CA LYS A 31 -3.11 24.37 6.77
C LYS A 31 -2.25 25.28 7.63
N LYS A 32 -2.50 25.35 8.94
CA LYS A 32 -1.71 26.17 9.86
C LYS A 32 -0.22 25.76 9.91
N ALA A 33 0.05 24.46 9.88
CA ALA A 33 1.43 23.97 9.85
C ALA A 33 2.15 24.42 8.57
N LYS A 34 1.48 24.34 7.43
CA LYS A 34 1.99 24.83 6.12
C LYS A 34 2.21 26.32 6.12
N ASP A 35 1.25 27.12 6.62
CA ASP A 35 1.35 28.59 6.73
C ASP A 35 2.53 29.02 7.65
N ASN A 36 2.89 28.21 8.64
CA ASN A 36 4.06 28.40 9.49
C ASN A 36 5.38 27.96 8.84
N GLY A 37 5.34 27.44 7.62
CA GLY A 37 6.51 27.04 6.81
C GLY A 37 7.08 25.68 7.17
N HIS A 38 6.32 24.81 7.84
CA HIS A 38 6.68 23.40 8.02
C HIS A 38 6.51 22.65 6.71
N LEU A 39 7.33 21.60 6.49
CA LEU A 39 7.17 20.66 5.40
C LEU A 39 6.31 19.48 5.89
N LEU A 40 5.28 19.14 5.13
CA LEU A 40 4.33 18.09 5.49
C LEU A 40 4.54 16.88 4.58
N PHE A 41 4.75 15.73 5.19
CA PHE A 41 4.98 14.47 4.50
C PHE A 41 3.94 13.42 4.88
N ILE A 42 3.47 12.66 3.93
CA ILE A 42 2.84 11.37 4.20
C ILE A 42 3.92 10.32 4.45
N ASN A 43 3.69 9.45 5.45
CA ASN A 43 4.53 8.28 5.71
C ASN A 43 3.61 7.09 6.01
N THR A 44 3.40 6.24 5.00
CA THR A 44 2.37 5.21 5.03
C THR A 44 2.86 3.86 4.54
N GLY A 45 2.24 2.78 5.04
CA GLY A 45 2.40 1.44 4.49
C GLY A 45 1.68 1.22 3.16
N ARG A 46 0.79 2.14 2.74
CA ARG A 46 0.13 2.06 1.44
C ARG A 46 1.13 2.30 0.32
N ALA A 47 1.00 1.58 -0.81
CA ALA A 47 1.72 1.93 -2.02
C ALA A 47 1.22 3.29 -2.56
N SER A 48 2.04 3.99 -3.32
CA SER A 48 1.71 5.32 -3.86
C SER A 48 0.45 5.30 -4.74
N SER A 49 0.22 4.20 -5.47
CA SER A 49 -1.02 3.98 -6.24
C SER A 49 -2.26 3.88 -5.36
N ASN A 50 -2.14 3.49 -4.09
CA ASN A 50 -3.25 3.27 -3.16
C ASN A 50 -3.56 4.46 -2.25
N ILE A 51 -2.92 5.61 -2.48
CA ILE A 51 -3.27 6.85 -1.77
C ILE A 51 -4.46 7.48 -2.48
N ASP A 52 -5.55 7.66 -1.74
CA ASP A 52 -6.78 8.27 -2.24
C ASP A 52 -6.56 9.72 -2.69
N ASN A 53 -7.20 10.14 -3.79
CA ASN A 53 -7.05 11.48 -4.36
C ASN A 53 -7.36 12.58 -3.34
N TYR A 54 -8.41 12.42 -2.51
CA TYR A 54 -8.76 13.41 -1.49
C TYR A 54 -7.68 13.61 -0.42
N ILE A 55 -6.76 12.65 -0.21
CA ILE A 55 -5.56 12.83 0.62
C ILE A 55 -4.52 13.66 -0.13
N LYS A 56 -4.34 13.38 -1.43
CA LYS A 56 -3.41 14.14 -2.29
C LYS A 56 -3.81 15.60 -2.44
N ASP A 57 -5.11 15.93 -2.35
CA ASP A 57 -5.65 17.28 -2.43
C ASP A 57 -5.15 18.21 -1.30
N PHE A 58 -4.60 17.67 -0.20
CA PHE A 58 -3.94 18.46 0.85
C PHE A 58 -2.55 18.99 0.45
N GLU A 59 -2.07 18.66 -0.76
CA GLU A 59 -0.80 19.16 -1.30
C GLU A 59 0.37 18.95 -0.35
N PHE A 60 0.60 17.73 0.11
CA PHE A 60 1.78 17.38 0.90
C PHE A 60 3.07 17.69 0.11
N ASP A 61 4.12 18.10 0.83
CA ASP A 61 5.42 18.38 0.23
C ASP A 61 6.15 17.12 -0.24
N GLY A 62 5.82 15.95 0.35
CA GLY A 62 6.40 14.69 -0.06
C GLY A 62 5.67 13.48 0.50
N TYR A 63 6.09 12.33 0.02
CA TYR A 63 5.49 11.04 0.31
C TYR A 63 6.57 9.99 0.58
N VAL A 64 6.38 9.20 1.62
CA VAL A 64 7.10 7.95 1.92
C VAL A 64 6.04 6.86 1.90
N CYS A 65 6.05 6.02 0.87
CA CYS A 65 5.02 5.01 0.59
C CYS A 65 5.59 3.60 0.62
N GLY A 66 4.70 2.60 0.70
CA GLY A 66 5.06 1.19 0.63
C GLY A 66 6.05 0.77 1.72
N CYS A 67 5.90 1.29 2.95
CA CYS A 67 6.86 1.05 4.03
C CYS A 67 8.29 1.52 3.71
N GLY A 68 8.44 2.57 2.87
CA GLY A 68 9.72 3.15 2.49
C GLY A 68 10.28 2.68 1.15
N THR A 69 9.53 1.88 0.38
CA THR A 69 9.95 1.46 -0.97
C THR A 69 9.87 2.56 -2.01
N TYR A 70 9.10 3.63 -1.73
CA TYR A 70 8.99 4.80 -2.58
C TYR A 70 9.08 6.09 -1.76
N ILE A 71 9.92 7.03 -2.19
CA ILE A 71 10.08 8.34 -1.56
C ILE A 71 10.03 9.43 -2.63
N GLU A 72 9.17 10.40 -2.42
CA GLU A 72 8.98 11.57 -3.28
C GLU A 72 9.05 12.86 -2.46
N PHE A 73 9.63 13.91 -3.06
CA PHE A 73 9.64 15.26 -2.53
C PHE A 73 9.42 16.28 -3.64
N LYS A 74 8.40 17.10 -3.51
CA LYS A 74 8.02 18.14 -4.48
C LYS A 74 7.90 17.60 -5.91
N ASN A 75 7.15 16.50 -6.06
CA ASN A 75 6.93 15.79 -7.32
C ASN A 75 8.21 15.23 -7.97
N LYS A 76 9.28 15.08 -7.19
CA LYS A 76 10.51 14.46 -7.65
C LYS A 76 10.73 13.15 -6.88
N GLU A 77 10.81 12.05 -7.61
CA GLU A 77 11.23 10.77 -7.05
C GLU A 77 12.67 10.88 -6.51
N LEU A 78 12.84 10.60 -5.23
CA LEU A 78 14.14 10.56 -4.56
C LEU A 78 14.65 9.13 -4.41
N PHE A 79 13.73 8.18 -4.25
CA PHE A 79 14.05 6.78 -4.07
C PHE A 79 12.87 5.92 -4.56
N SER A 80 13.18 4.82 -5.24
CA SER A 80 12.23 3.78 -5.62
C SER A 80 12.92 2.42 -5.61
N LYS A 81 12.34 1.46 -4.91
CA LYS A 81 12.79 0.07 -4.90
C LYS A 81 11.62 -0.81 -5.36
N THR A 82 11.60 -1.08 -6.65
CA THR A 82 10.64 -1.99 -7.28
C THR A 82 11.35 -3.29 -7.61
N LEU A 83 10.74 -4.41 -7.29
CA LEU A 83 11.22 -5.73 -7.69
C LEU A 83 10.95 -5.92 -9.18
N ASP A 84 11.87 -6.58 -9.87
CA ASP A 84 11.76 -6.74 -11.32
C ASP A 84 10.61 -7.67 -11.72
N ASN A 85 10.22 -7.61 -12.99
CA ASN A 85 9.11 -8.37 -13.52
C ASN A 85 9.34 -9.90 -13.44
N ALA A 86 10.58 -10.36 -13.57
CA ALA A 86 10.90 -11.79 -13.48
C ALA A 86 10.62 -12.31 -12.07
N PHE A 87 11.06 -11.57 -11.04
CA PHE A 87 10.75 -11.87 -9.65
C PHE A 87 9.24 -11.80 -9.38
N SER A 88 8.57 -10.77 -9.87
CA SER A 88 7.13 -10.60 -9.68
C SER A 88 6.31 -11.75 -10.29
N LYS A 89 6.70 -12.24 -11.45
CA LYS A 89 6.09 -13.43 -12.08
C LYS A 89 6.37 -14.71 -11.31
N GLU A 90 7.57 -14.87 -10.76
CA GLU A 90 7.88 -16.01 -9.88
C GLU A 90 7.08 -15.94 -8.57
N LEU A 91 6.93 -14.76 -8.00
CA LEU A 91 6.09 -14.53 -6.81
C LEU A 91 4.64 -14.93 -7.09
N VAL A 92 4.04 -14.49 -8.20
CA VAL A 92 2.69 -14.88 -8.62
C VAL A 92 2.57 -16.41 -8.75
N LYS A 93 3.54 -17.05 -9.42
CA LYS A 93 3.56 -18.50 -9.55
C LYS A 93 3.53 -19.19 -8.18
N ASN A 94 4.37 -18.75 -7.25
CA ASN A 94 4.46 -19.35 -5.91
C ASN A 94 3.22 -19.06 -5.05
N ILE A 95 2.58 -17.89 -5.19
CA ILE A 95 1.29 -17.58 -4.56
C ILE A 95 0.25 -18.62 -5.03
N ARG A 96 0.13 -18.83 -6.35
CA ARG A 96 -0.82 -19.79 -6.93
C ARG A 96 -0.52 -21.24 -6.53
N GLU A 97 0.75 -21.67 -6.63
CA GLU A 97 1.15 -23.05 -6.28
C GLU A 97 0.92 -23.38 -4.81
N CYS A 98 1.08 -22.39 -3.93
CA CYS A 98 0.84 -22.55 -2.50
C CYS A 98 -0.62 -22.28 -2.10
N LYS A 99 -1.53 -22.04 -3.04
CA LYS A 99 -2.93 -21.74 -2.81
C LYS A 99 -3.14 -20.58 -1.84
N LEU A 100 -2.38 -19.52 -2.02
CA LEU A 100 -2.52 -18.28 -1.26
C LEU A 100 -3.36 -17.29 -2.04
N ASP A 101 -4.08 -16.42 -1.35
CA ASP A 101 -4.55 -15.18 -1.95
C ASP A 101 -3.47 -14.11 -1.83
N GLY A 102 -3.29 -13.31 -2.86
CA GLY A 102 -2.26 -12.29 -2.89
C GLY A 102 -2.74 -10.96 -3.44
N ILE A 103 -2.15 -9.90 -2.92
CA ILE A 103 -2.22 -8.56 -3.48
C ILE A 103 -0.79 -8.09 -3.71
N ILE A 104 -0.46 -7.73 -4.94
CA ILE A 104 0.81 -7.10 -5.27
C ILE A 104 0.54 -5.62 -5.51
N GLU A 105 1.31 -4.76 -4.89
CA GLU A 105 1.15 -3.32 -4.95
C GLU A 105 2.43 -2.66 -5.45
N SER A 106 2.26 -1.69 -6.36
CA SER A 106 3.35 -0.86 -6.85
C SER A 106 3.00 0.62 -6.80
N LYS A 107 3.94 1.47 -7.17
CA LYS A 107 3.69 2.91 -7.30
C LYS A 107 2.68 3.24 -8.41
N THR A 108 2.42 2.32 -9.34
CA THR A 108 1.59 2.54 -10.54
C THR A 108 0.27 1.80 -10.51
N ALA A 109 0.20 0.63 -9.87
CA ALA A 109 -0.97 -0.23 -9.90
C ALA A 109 -1.06 -1.16 -8.70
N THR A 110 -2.25 -1.74 -8.51
CA THR A 110 -2.49 -2.88 -7.61
C THR A 110 -2.94 -4.07 -8.44
N TYR A 111 -2.32 -5.21 -8.20
CA TYR A 111 -2.54 -6.43 -8.97
C TYR A 111 -3.23 -7.48 -8.11
N TYR A 112 -4.20 -8.18 -8.70
CA TYR A 112 -4.97 -9.25 -8.09
C TYR A 112 -5.00 -10.47 -8.98
N ASP A 113 -5.15 -11.65 -8.36
CA ASP A 113 -5.49 -12.84 -9.15
C ASP A 113 -6.96 -12.77 -9.62
N ASP A 114 -7.25 -13.45 -10.72
CA ASP A 114 -8.63 -13.64 -11.18
C ASP A 114 -9.35 -14.67 -10.30
N PHE A 115 -8.62 -15.63 -9.74
CA PHE A 115 -9.13 -16.59 -8.79
C PHE A 115 -8.70 -16.24 -7.36
N ILE A 116 -9.66 -15.97 -6.49
CA ILE A 116 -9.45 -15.59 -5.09
C ILE A 116 -10.23 -16.59 -4.21
N TYR A 117 -9.53 -17.23 -3.26
CA TYR A 117 -10.10 -18.23 -2.36
C TYR A 117 -10.94 -17.61 -1.24
N GLY A 118 -10.40 -16.62 -0.54
CA GLY A 118 -10.96 -16.02 0.66
C GLY A 118 -11.87 -14.81 0.39
N PRO A 119 -12.79 -14.52 1.30
CA PRO A 119 -13.66 -13.36 1.20
C PRO A 119 -12.91 -12.04 1.42
N GLU A 120 -11.84 -12.04 2.22
CA GLU A 120 -11.11 -10.82 2.61
C GLU A 120 -10.50 -10.12 1.40
N VAL A 121 -9.80 -10.87 0.55
CA VAL A 121 -9.16 -10.31 -0.65
C VAL A 121 -10.20 -9.91 -1.69
N LYS A 122 -11.34 -10.63 -1.76
CA LYS A 122 -12.48 -10.23 -2.63
C LYS A 122 -13.05 -8.89 -2.22
N GLU A 123 -13.30 -8.68 -0.92
CA GLU A 123 -13.82 -7.43 -0.37
C GLU A 123 -12.84 -6.26 -0.61
N ILE A 124 -11.54 -6.50 -0.41
CA ILE A 124 -10.50 -5.49 -0.69
C ILE A 124 -10.50 -5.13 -2.19
N LYS A 125 -10.53 -6.13 -3.08
CA LYS A 125 -10.57 -5.91 -4.54
C LYS A 125 -11.79 -5.10 -4.95
N GLU A 126 -12.97 -5.47 -4.46
CA GLU A 126 -14.22 -4.74 -4.73
C GLU A 126 -14.13 -3.29 -4.25
N HIS A 127 -13.59 -3.06 -3.05
CA HIS A 127 -13.41 -1.71 -2.53
C HIS A 127 -12.42 -0.89 -3.37
N HIS A 128 -11.31 -1.49 -3.81
CA HIS A 128 -10.32 -0.81 -4.65
C HIS A 128 -10.86 -0.48 -6.04
N VAL A 129 -11.65 -1.36 -6.66
CA VAL A 129 -12.29 -1.12 -7.96
C VAL A 129 -13.24 0.08 -7.92
N LEU A 130 -13.87 0.33 -6.77
CA LEU A 130 -14.80 1.45 -6.60
C LEU A 130 -14.12 2.79 -6.33
N LYS A 131 -12.81 2.79 -6.01
CA LYS A 131 -12.06 4.01 -5.73
C LYS A 131 -11.63 4.72 -7.00
N GLU A 132 -11.94 6.00 -7.08
CA GLU A 132 -11.50 6.85 -8.20
C GLU A 132 -9.98 7.00 -8.24
N GLY A 133 -9.40 6.83 -9.43
CA GLY A 133 -7.96 7.01 -9.66
C GLY A 133 -7.11 5.80 -9.31
N GLN A 134 -7.70 4.68 -8.86
CA GLN A 134 -6.98 3.43 -8.66
C GLN A 134 -6.79 2.69 -9.99
N VAL A 135 -5.58 2.21 -10.23
CA VAL A 135 -5.26 1.36 -11.38
C VAL A 135 -5.20 -0.09 -10.90
N ILE A 136 -6.22 -0.87 -11.27
CA ILE A 136 -6.31 -2.29 -10.93
C ILE A 136 -5.91 -3.12 -12.14
N LYS A 137 -5.03 -4.08 -11.92
CA LYS A 137 -4.49 -5.00 -12.92
C LYS A 137 -4.61 -6.44 -12.45
N THR A 138 -4.25 -7.38 -13.32
CA THR A 138 -4.31 -8.81 -13.00
C THR A 138 -2.90 -9.41 -12.87
N PHE A 139 -2.79 -10.56 -12.19
CA PHE A 139 -1.56 -11.34 -12.10
C PHE A 139 -1.12 -11.93 -13.46
N ASP A 140 -1.97 -11.88 -14.47
CA ASP A 140 -1.67 -12.35 -15.83
C ASP A 140 -1.18 -11.22 -16.75
N ASP A 141 -1.03 -9.99 -16.24
CA ASP A 141 -0.43 -8.88 -16.99
C ASP A 141 1.03 -9.22 -17.35
N ASP A 142 1.47 -8.75 -18.51
CA ASP A 142 2.83 -8.98 -19.00
C ASP A 142 3.89 -8.30 -18.12
N ASP A 143 3.57 -7.11 -17.60
CA ASP A 143 4.44 -6.32 -16.75
C ASP A 143 3.82 -6.15 -15.37
N ILE A 144 4.40 -6.83 -14.37
CA ILE A 144 4.02 -6.72 -12.98
C ILE A 144 5.15 -6.04 -12.21
N ASP A 145 4.90 -4.83 -11.75
CA ASP A 145 5.77 -4.14 -10.80
C ASP A 145 5.38 -4.55 -9.38
N CYS A 146 6.37 -4.82 -8.52
CA CYS A 146 6.13 -5.13 -7.12
C CYS A 146 7.01 -4.27 -6.22
N ASP A 147 6.39 -3.35 -5.48
CA ASP A 147 7.05 -2.60 -4.41
C ASP A 147 6.77 -3.25 -3.05
N LYS A 148 5.62 -3.91 -2.94
CA LYS A 148 5.12 -4.57 -1.74
C LYS A 148 4.12 -5.65 -2.14
N PHE A 149 4.04 -6.71 -1.34
CA PHE A 149 2.97 -7.69 -1.46
C PHE A 149 2.42 -8.09 -0.09
N VAL A 150 1.19 -8.59 -0.09
CA VAL A 150 0.51 -9.16 1.07
C VAL A 150 -0.12 -10.47 0.64
N VAL A 151 -0.05 -11.49 1.49
CA VAL A 151 -0.68 -12.79 1.22
C VAL A 151 -1.60 -13.18 2.36
N TRP A 152 -2.70 -13.82 2.01
CA TRP A 152 -3.63 -14.48 2.93
C TRP A 152 -3.56 -15.98 2.71
N TYR A 153 -3.75 -16.73 3.79
CA TYR A 153 -3.72 -18.19 3.75
C TYR A 153 -4.82 -18.78 4.63
N ASN A 154 -5.23 -19.98 4.30
CA ASN A 154 -6.21 -20.79 5.04
C ASN A 154 -5.69 -22.22 5.23
N ASP A 155 -6.55 -23.12 5.75
CA ASP A 155 -6.17 -24.51 6.05
C ASP A 155 -5.78 -25.33 4.80
N GLU A 156 -6.12 -24.89 3.57
CA GLU A 156 -5.74 -25.55 2.32
C GLU A 156 -4.43 -25.00 1.73
N SER A 157 -3.92 -23.91 2.27
CA SER A 157 -2.74 -23.21 1.79
C SER A 157 -1.45 -23.85 2.30
N ASP A 158 -0.43 -23.91 1.47
CA ASP A 158 0.93 -24.31 1.87
C ASP A 158 1.79 -23.08 2.20
N PHE A 159 1.41 -22.39 3.30
CA PHE A 159 2.14 -21.21 3.74
C PHE A 159 3.59 -21.53 4.14
N ASP A 160 3.85 -22.71 4.72
CA ASP A 160 5.20 -23.11 5.12
C ASP A 160 6.14 -23.23 3.92
N LYS A 161 5.65 -23.79 2.79
CA LYS A 161 6.41 -23.82 1.53
C LYS A 161 6.71 -22.41 1.04
N PHE A 162 5.70 -21.54 0.99
CA PHE A 162 5.86 -20.15 0.56
C PHE A 162 6.85 -19.38 1.45
N HIS A 163 6.69 -19.47 2.76
CA HIS A 163 7.60 -18.85 3.73
C HIS A 163 9.04 -19.33 3.54
N ASN A 164 9.26 -20.64 3.35
CA ASN A 164 10.60 -21.20 3.18
C ASN A 164 11.29 -20.71 1.90
N ILE A 165 10.53 -20.39 0.84
CA ILE A 165 11.08 -19.81 -0.40
C ILE A 165 11.64 -18.41 -0.13
N TYR A 166 10.90 -17.58 0.63
CA TYR A 166 11.14 -16.14 0.71
C TYR A 166 11.75 -15.65 2.04
N LYS A 167 11.88 -16.49 3.07
CA LYS A 167 12.33 -16.09 4.42
C LYS A 167 13.73 -15.47 4.51
N ASN A 168 14.56 -15.67 3.49
CA ASN A 168 15.90 -15.09 3.45
C ASN A 168 15.93 -13.73 2.73
N ASP A 169 14.89 -13.41 1.96
CA ASP A 169 14.79 -12.21 1.14
C ASP A 169 13.82 -11.17 1.73
N PHE A 170 12.89 -11.64 2.59
CA PHE A 170 11.85 -10.80 3.19
C PHE A 170 11.65 -11.09 4.67
N ASP A 171 11.38 -10.03 5.42
CA ASP A 171 10.84 -10.11 6.78
C ASP A 171 9.32 -10.30 6.71
N PHE A 172 8.82 -11.39 7.30
CA PHE A 172 7.39 -11.68 7.36
C PHE A 172 6.75 -11.02 8.58
N ILE A 173 5.79 -10.14 8.34
CA ILE A 173 4.99 -9.51 9.38
C ILE A 173 3.62 -10.17 9.39
N HIS A 174 3.34 -10.98 10.42
CA HIS A 174 2.02 -11.56 10.63
C HIS A 174 1.07 -10.50 11.19
N ARG A 175 -0.14 -10.44 10.62
CA ARG A 175 -1.22 -9.60 11.12
C ARG A 175 -2.43 -10.48 11.44
N ASP A 176 -3.08 -10.21 12.56
CA ASP A 176 -4.32 -10.89 12.89
C ASP A 176 -5.43 -10.52 11.90
N VAL A 177 -6.25 -11.50 11.50
CA VAL A 177 -7.35 -11.37 10.50
C VAL A 177 -8.40 -10.31 10.92
N ASN A 178 -8.40 -9.87 12.17
CA ASN A 178 -9.30 -8.87 12.71
C ASN A 178 -8.94 -7.40 12.36
N PHE A 179 -7.97 -7.18 11.49
CA PHE A 179 -7.50 -5.82 11.17
C PHE A 179 -8.45 -5.03 10.24
N MET A 180 -9.49 -5.68 9.73
CA MET A 180 -10.53 -5.06 8.90
C MET A 180 -11.91 -5.16 9.53
N LYS A 181 -12.07 -4.57 10.71
CA LYS A 181 -13.39 -4.25 11.25
C LYS A 181 -13.57 -2.76 11.30
#